data_f13a6b7626ef53495a19bd8208ef4fa8
#
_entry.id   f13a6b7626ef53495a19bd8208ef4fa8
#
_cell.length_a   1.000
_cell.length_b   1.000
_cell.length_c   1.000
_cell.angle_alpha   90.00
_cell.angle_beta   90.00
_cell.angle_gamma   90.00
#
_symmetry.space_group_name_H-M   'P 1'
#
loop_
_entity.id
_entity.type
_entity.pdbx_description
1 polymer ?
#
loop_
_entity_poly.entity_id
_entity_poly.type
_entity_poly.pdbx_seq_one_letter_code
_entity_poly.pdbx_strand_id
1 'polypeptide(L)'
;MKTNYHTHNYRCNHADGTIEDYIKVAIEEGYDEIGISDHMPHPGKNIDNFNRMRYENLEEYFYEIEEVKRKYGNEISIKSAIECEYFEEYHWLYEELYNKNKADYLIAGVHFFPYKGKYEYIGDIEITEEILEKYIDFVIKTMESGYFAYIAHPDLFGVKYRNWDEAAIKASRRILEAAERLNIPLEININGFNRGKTKYNLGERYFYPIKDFWELSKEYNVKRILGVDAHTPENLRNRHLGEEFAKSLELELIDRI
;
A
#
# COMPACT_ATOMS: atom_id res chain seq x y z
N MET A 1 -9.42 -16.37 6.53
CA MET A 1 -10.14 -15.17 7.07
C MET A 1 -10.29 -14.16 5.94
N LYS A 2 -11.37 -13.37 5.93
CA LYS A 2 -11.52 -12.27 4.97
C LYS A 2 -11.04 -10.97 5.62
N THR A 3 -9.87 -10.50 5.23
CA THR A 3 -9.23 -9.32 5.82
C THR A 3 -8.87 -8.28 4.76
N ASN A 4 -8.79 -7.01 5.15
CA ASN A 4 -8.20 -5.95 4.34
C ASN A 4 -7.50 -4.94 5.25
N TYR A 5 -6.25 -4.61 4.96
CA TYR A 5 -5.45 -3.70 5.78
C TYR A 5 -5.11 -2.38 5.07
N HIS A 6 -5.65 -2.16 3.85
CA HIS A 6 -5.40 -0.96 3.06
C HIS A 6 -6.72 -0.28 2.68
N THR A 7 -7.05 0.79 3.42
CA THR A 7 -8.33 1.50 3.29
C THR A 7 -8.15 2.99 3.58
N HIS A 8 -8.52 3.83 2.63
CA HIS A 8 -8.53 5.29 2.75
C HIS A 8 -9.90 5.81 3.19
N ASN A 9 -10.02 7.12 3.36
CA ASN A 9 -11.28 7.81 3.61
C ASN A 9 -11.20 9.27 3.11
N TYR A 10 -12.28 10.01 3.25
CA TYR A 10 -12.40 11.37 2.72
C TYR A 10 -11.28 12.34 3.13
N ARG A 11 -10.51 12.05 4.20
CA ARG A 11 -9.47 12.95 4.70
C ARG A 11 -8.26 13.07 3.78
N CYS A 12 -8.00 12.09 2.94
CA CYS A 12 -6.96 12.19 1.91
C CYS A 12 -7.36 13.05 0.70
N ASN A 13 -8.59 13.59 0.68
CA ASN A 13 -9.13 14.47 -0.36
C ASN A 13 -9.28 13.84 -1.76
N HIS A 14 -9.06 12.56 -1.92
CA HIS A 14 -9.26 11.82 -3.17
C HIS A 14 -9.94 10.45 -2.96
N ALA A 15 -10.37 10.17 -1.75
CA ALA A 15 -11.26 9.08 -1.40
C ALA A 15 -12.61 9.65 -0.90
N ASP A 16 -13.67 8.86 -1.03
CA ASP A 16 -15.00 9.17 -0.57
C ASP A 16 -15.36 8.33 0.68
N GLY A 17 -16.34 8.80 1.45
CA GLY A 17 -16.88 8.08 2.59
C GLY A 17 -16.15 8.33 3.90
N THR A 18 -16.90 8.20 4.99
CA THR A 18 -16.39 8.25 6.36
C THR A 18 -15.80 6.89 6.75
N ILE A 19 -15.01 6.84 7.82
CA ILE A 19 -14.52 5.57 8.37
C ILE A 19 -15.70 4.62 8.66
N GLU A 20 -16.78 5.13 9.21
CA GLU A 20 -17.98 4.34 9.51
C GLU A 20 -18.61 3.72 8.26
N ASP A 21 -18.60 4.41 7.12
CA ASP A 21 -19.17 3.87 5.88
C ASP A 21 -18.39 2.65 5.40
N TYR A 22 -17.05 2.67 5.50
CA TYR A 22 -16.21 1.51 5.19
C TYR A 22 -16.46 0.34 6.15
N ILE A 23 -16.62 0.63 7.45
CA ILE A 23 -16.91 -0.42 8.43
C ILE A 23 -18.27 -1.10 8.13
N LYS A 24 -19.31 -0.34 7.79
CA LYS A 24 -20.61 -0.89 7.43
C LYS A 24 -20.52 -1.84 6.23
N VAL A 25 -19.84 -1.40 5.16
CA VAL A 25 -19.65 -2.25 3.97
C VAL A 25 -18.79 -3.46 4.29
N ALA A 26 -17.76 -3.33 5.12
CA ALA A 26 -16.94 -4.46 5.54
C ALA A 26 -17.75 -5.51 6.30
N ILE A 27 -18.64 -5.09 7.18
CA ILE A 27 -19.56 -5.99 7.91
C ILE A 27 -20.52 -6.68 6.92
N GLU A 28 -21.17 -5.91 6.02
CA GLU A 28 -22.06 -6.45 4.98
C GLU A 28 -21.36 -7.50 4.10
N GLU A 29 -20.10 -7.28 3.77
CA GLU A 29 -19.28 -8.16 2.96
C GLU A 29 -18.67 -9.33 3.75
N GLY A 30 -18.88 -9.39 5.06
CA GLY A 30 -18.39 -10.46 5.91
C GLY A 30 -16.88 -10.46 6.10
N TYR A 31 -16.27 -9.26 6.23
CA TYR A 31 -14.87 -9.17 6.64
C TYR A 31 -14.74 -9.54 8.12
N ASP A 32 -13.71 -10.31 8.44
CA ASP A 32 -13.34 -10.66 9.82
C ASP A 32 -12.53 -9.54 10.49
N GLU A 33 -11.66 -8.88 9.69
CA GLU A 33 -10.81 -7.79 10.16
C GLU A 33 -10.58 -6.74 9.05
N ILE A 34 -10.62 -5.47 9.43
CA ILE A 34 -10.32 -4.33 8.53
C ILE A 34 -9.36 -3.36 9.21
N GLY A 35 -8.38 -2.89 8.45
CA GLY A 35 -7.50 -1.79 8.83
C GLY A 35 -7.89 -0.49 8.13
N ILE A 36 -7.94 0.59 8.88
CA ILE A 36 -8.12 1.95 8.37
C ILE A 36 -6.75 2.59 8.31
N SER A 37 -6.26 2.90 7.11
CA SER A 37 -4.85 3.21 6.83
C SER A 37 -4.68 4.39 5.87
N ASP A 38 -5.39 5.49 6.15
CA ASP A 38 -5.32 6.67 5.28
C ASP A 38 -3.89 7.22 5.16
N HIS A 39 -3.65 8.03 4.14
CA HIS A 39 -2.33 8.59 3.86
C HIS A 39 -1.77 9.47 4.99
N MET A 40 -0.51 9.25 5.32
CA MET A 40 0.22 10.03 6.32
C MET A 40 0.30 11.51 5.92
N PRO A 41 0.04 12.46 6.84
CA PRO A 41 0.33 13.86 6.60
C PRO A 41 1.85 14.10 6.57
N HIS A 42 2.27 15.12 5.82
CA HIS A 42 3.68 15.51 5.69
C HIS A 42 3.96 16.85 6.40
N PRO A 43 4.04 16.87 7.76
CA PRO A 43 4.22 18.09 8.50
C PRO A 43 5.53 18.80 8.15
N GLY A 44 5.46 20.12 7.89
CA GLY A 44 6.62 20.92 7.54
C GLY A 44 7.16 20.73 6.12
N LYS A 45 6.52 19.90 5.30
CA LYS A 45 6.89 19.70 3.90
C LYS A 45 5.74 20.02 2.97
N ASN A 46 6.07 20.56 1.79
CA ASN A 46 5.11 20.79 0.72
C ASN A 46 5.20 19.65 -0.32
N ILE A 47 4.99 18.40 0.16
CA ILE A 47 4.96 17.21 -0.68
C ILE A 47 3.54 16.69 -0.65
N ASP A 48 2.85 16.79 -1.79
CA ASP A 48 1.50 16.24 -1.99
C ASP A 48 0.48 16.56 -0.87
N ASN A 49 0.47 17.80 -0.38
CA ASN A 49 -0.47 18.23 0.66
C ASN A 49 -1.94 18.23 0.19
N PHE A 50 -2.19 18.03 -1.11
CA PHE A 50 -3.53 17.94 -1.68
C PHE A 50 -4.17 16.58 -1.46
N ASN A 51 -3.36 15.50 -1.50
CA ASN A 51 -3.83 14.12 -1.41
C ASN A 51 -3.54 13.49 -0.04
N ARG A 52 -3.42 14.31 0.99
CA ARG A 52 -3.11 13.91 2.36
C ARG A 52 -3.99 14.67 3.34
N MET A 53 -4.31 14.05 4.48
CA MET A 53 -4.89 14.80 5.59
C MET A 53 -3.90 15.84 6.12
N ARG A 54 -4.41 16.89 6.74
CA ARG A 54 -3.56 17.82 7.47
C ARG A 54 -3.05 17.18 8.76
N TYR A 55 -1.83 17.55 9.17
CA TYR A 55 -1.25 17.01 10.41
C TYR A 55 -2.12 17.30 11.63
N GLU A 56 -2.76 18.48 11.66
CA GLU A 56 -3.67 18.89 12.74
C GLU A 56 -4.90 17.97 12.88
N ASN A 57 -5.25 17.24 11.81
CA ASN A 57 -6.40 16.32 11.79
C ASN A 57 -6.03 14.89 12.21
N LEU A 58 -4.74 14.62 12.46
CA LEU A 58 -4.27 13.26 12.77
C LEU A 58 -4.84 12.72 14.09
N GLU A 59 -4.97 13.59 15.11
CA GLU A 59 -5.59 13.21 16.38
C GLU A 59 -7.07 12.88 16.22
N GLU A 60 -7.80 13.69 15.44
CA GLU A 60 -9.22 13.46 15.16
C GLU A 60 -9.43 12.16 14.36
N TYR A 61 -8.53 11.85 13.41
CA TYR A 61 -8.56 10.61 12.65
C TYR A 61 -8.48 9.38 13.56
N PHE A 62 -7.53 9.32 14.48
CA PHE A 62 -7.42 8.20 15.42
C PHE A 62 -8.57 8.18 16.43
N TYR A 63 -9.05 9.33 16.85
CA TYR A 63 -10.22 9.41 17.72
C TYR A 63 -11.47 8.79 17.05
N GLU A 64 -11.73 9.10 15.78
CA GLU A 64 -12.84 8.52 15.03
C GLU A 64 -12.68 6.99 14.87
N ILE A 65 -11.47 6.49 14.62
CA ILE A 65 -11.23 5.03 14.58
C ILE A 65 -11.61 4.39 15.92
N GLU A 66 -11.21 4.97 17.04
CA GLU A 66 -11.56 4.44 18.37
C GLU A 66 -13.08 4.50 18.65
N GLU A 67 -13.79 5.51 18.14
CA GLU A 67 -15.26 5.57 18.22
C GLU A 67 -15.91 4.40 17.45
N VAL A 68 -15.46 4.13 16.21
CA VAL A 68 -16.00 3.03 15.43
C VAL A 68 -15.59 1.66 15.99
N LYS A 69 -14.38 1.52 16.57
CA LYS A 69 -13.98 0.32 17.31
C LYS A 69 -14.93 0.02 18.48
N ARG A 70 -15.30 1.05 19.25
CA ARG A 70 -16.27 0.91 20.37
C ARG A 70 -17.67 0.53 19.87
N LYS A 71 -18.09 1.07 18.73
CA LYS A 71 -19.42 0.85 18.18
C LYS A 71 -19.56 -0.53 17.51
N TYR A 72 -18.57 -0.95 16.74
CA TYR A 72 -18.67 -2.12 15.87
C TYR A 72 -17.73 -3.27 16.24
N GLY A 73 -16.92 -3.13 17.28
CA GLY A 73 -15.91 -4.13 17.66
C GLY A 73 -16.45 -5.51 18.08
N ASN A 74 -17.75 -5.64 18.31
CA ASN A 74 -18.41 -6.93 18.51
C ASN A 74 -18.78 -7.64 17.19
N GLU A 75 -18.74 -6.93 16.08
CA GLU A 75 -19.14 -7.42 14.75
C GLU A 75 -17.92 -7.66 13.85
N ILE A 76 -16.89 -6.80 13.94
CA ILE A 76 -15.69 -6.87 13.12
C ILE A 76 -14.47 -6.37 13.91
N SER A 77 -13.32 -7.01 13.69
CA SER A 77 -12.04 -6.49 14.22
C SER A 77 -11.57 -5.28 13.40
N ILE A 78 -11.31 -4.16 14.08
CA ILE A 78 -10.89 -2.91 13.42
C ILE A 78 -9.49 -2.55 13.90
N LYS A 79 -8.58 -2.29 12.94
CA LYS A 79 -7.20 -1.86 13.20
C LYS A 79 -7.00 -0.42 12.79
N SER A 80 -6.28 0.34 13.59
CA SER A 80 -5.83 1.69 13.28
C SER A 80 -4.48 1.65 12.59
N ALA A 81 -4.33 2.36 11.48
CA ALA A 81 -3.11 2.36 10.71
C ALA A 81 -2.92 3.67 9.93
N ILE A 82 -1.78 3.79 9.27
CA ILE A 82 -1.44 4.86 8.33
C ILE A 82 -0.64 4.25 7.18
N GLU A 83 -0.95 4.64 5.95
CA GLU A 83 -0.07 4.43 4.81
C GLU A 83 0.93 5.57 4.73
N CYS A 84 2.21 5.22 4.80
CA CYS A 84 3.32 6.16 4.94
C CYS A 84 4.26 6.08 3.74
N GLU A 85 4.76 7.23 3.30
CA GLU A 85 6.06 7.32 2.65
C GLU A 85 7.16 7.23 3.70
N TYR A 86 8.30 6.63 3.33
CA TYR A 86 9.47 6.61 4.19
C TYR A 86 10.30 7.88 4.00
N PHE A 87 10.38 8.71 5.03
CA PHE A 87 11.28 9.86 5.11
C PHE A 87 12.05 9.80 6.43
N GLU A 88 13.37 9.89 6.40
CA GLU A 88 14.21 9.82 7.60
C GLU A 88 13.84 10.90 8.63
N GLU A 89 13.46 12.08 8.16
CA GLU A 89 13.03 13.19 9.01
C GLU A 89 11.72 12.95 9.74
N TYR A 90 10.96 11.89 9.38
CA TYR A 90 9.71 11.50 10.05
C TYR A 90 9.85 10.28 10.98
N HIS A 91 11.07 9.83 11.29
CA HIS A 91 11.26 8.78 12.29
C HIS A 91 10.55 9.11 13.61
N TRP A 92 10.62 10.36 14.05
CA TRP A 92 9.90 10.81 15.23
C TRP A 92 8.39 10.60 15.16
N LEU A 93 7.79 10.76 13.97
CA LEU A 93 6.36 10.57 13.76
C LEU A 93 5.99 9.09 13.77
N TYR A 94 6.76 8.22 13.09
CA TYR A 94 6.51 6.76 13.13
C TYR A 94 6.63 6.23 14.56
N GLU A 95 7.63 6.65 15.31
CA GLU A 95 7.81 6.29 16.71
C GLU A 95 6.68 6.83 17.59
N GLU A 96 6.22 8.06 17.34
CA GLU A 96 5.09 8.63 18.08
C GLU A 96 3.81 7.83 17.85
N LEU A 97 3.53 7.43 16.60
CA LEU A 97 2.35 6.65 16.24
C LEU A 97 2.32 5.30 16.98
N TYR A 98 3.47 4.63 17.08
CA TYR A 98 3.59 3.38 17.82
C TYR A 98 3.60 3.58 19.34
N ASN A 99 4.43 4.48 19.85
CA ASN A 99 4.63 4.67 21.29
C ASN A 99 3.38 5.19 22.01
N LYS A 100 2.54 5.95 21.31
CA LYS A 100 1.25 6.41 21.84
C LYS A 100 0.11 5.41 21.61
N ASN A 101 0.41 4.21 21.08
CA ASN A 101 -0.56 3.19 20.71
C ASN A 101 -1.69 3.72 19.81
N LYS A 102 -1.39 4.67 18.93
CA LYS A 102 -2.35 5.23 17.99
C LYS A 102 -2.54 4.32 16.77
N ALA A 103 -1.43 3.84 16.22
CA ALA A 103 -1.44 2.90 15.11
C ALA A 103 -1.14 1.48 15.59
N ASP A 104 -1.96 0.52 15.18
CA ASP A 104 -1.69 -0.90 15.35
C ASP A 104 -0.57 -1.36 14.40
N TYR A 105 -0.46 -0.73 13.22
CA TYR A 105 0.60 -0.96 12.23
C TYR A 105 0.73 0.25 11.28
N LEU A 106 1.85 0.29 10.55
CA LEU A 106 2.08 1.23 9.45
C LEU A 106 2.33 0.45 8.15
N ILE A 107 1.86 0.99 7.03
CA ILE A 107 2.08 0.46 5.69
C ILE A 107 3.09 1.35 4.98
N ALA A 108 3.99 0.78 4.19
CA ALA A 108 4.85 1.57 3.32
C ALA A 108 4.25 1.71 1.93
N GLY A 109 3.77 2.90 1.58
CA GLY A 109 3.43 3.30 0.21
C GLY A 109 4.58 4.10 -0.40
N VAL A 110 5.39 3.49 -1.28
CA VAL A 110 6.54 4.20 -1.88
C VAL A 110 6.09 4.97 -3.12
N HIS A 111 5.32 6.03 -2.89
CA HIS A 111 4.86 6.91 -3.98
C HIS A 111 5.90 7.95 -4.38
N PHE A 112 6.69 8.40 -3.41
CA PHE A 112 7.73 9.39 -3.58
C PHE A 112 9.09 8.81 -3.24
N PHE A 113 10.13 9.21 -3.98
CA PHE A 113 11.52 8.79 -3.72
C PHE A 113 12.48 9.96 -3.95
N PRO A 114 13.66 9.98 -3.29
CA PRO A 114 14.61 11.05 -3.44
C PRO A 114 15.27 11.00 -4.82
N TYR A 115 15.12 12.06 -5.60
CA TYR A 115 15.76 12.21 -6.90
C TYR A 115 16.17 13.68 -7.14
N LYS A 116 17.43 13.90 -7.50
CA LYS A 116 18.00 15.24 -7.77
C LYS A 116 17.73 16.27 -6.65
N GLY A 117 17.86 15.85 -5.40
CA GLY A 117 17.75 16.73 -4.22
C GLY A 117 16.32 17.08 -3.79
N LYS A 118 15.30 16.43 -4.36
CA LYS A 118 13.90 16.53 -3.93
C LYS A 118 13.23 15.17 -3.95
N TYR A 119 12.03 15.08 -3.39
CA TYR A 119 11.19 13.90 -3.53
C TYR A 119 10.32 14.03 -4.78
N GLU A 120 10.41 13.04 -5.66
CA GLU A 120 9.62 12.96 -6.89
C GLU A 120 8.52 11.91 -6.74
N TYR A 121 7.33 12.23 -7.21
CA TYR A 121 6.25 11.26 -7.34
C TYR A 121 6.53 10.33 -8.52
N ILE A 122 6.49 9.02 -8.28
CA ILE A 122 6.79 8.01 -9.31
C ILE A 122 5.87 8.10 -10.53
N GLY A 123 4.66 8.60 -10.35
CA GLY A 123 3.67 8.80 -11.40
C GLY A 123 3.93 10.00 -12.31
N ASP A 124 4.83 10.93 -11.95
CA ASP A 124 5.02 12.20 -12.69
C ASP A 124 6.27 12.23 -13.57
N ILE A 125 7.19 11.30 -13.35
CA ILE A 125 8.46 11.28 -14.09
C ILE A 125 8.52 10.13 -15.08
N GLU A 126 9.23 10.33 -16.17
CA GLU A 126 9.60 9.26 -17.09
C GLU A 126 10.72 8.43 -16.43
N ILE A 127 10.51 7.12 -16.29
CA ILE A 127 11.44 6.24 -15.62
C ILE A 127 12.34 5.57 -16.65
N THR A 128 13.63 5.95 -16.63
CA THR A 128 14.71 5.22 -17.30
C THR A 128 15.20 4.07 -16.40
N GLU A 129 16.02 3.17 -16.95
CA GLU A 129 16.65 2.12 -16.14
C GLU A 129 17.44 2.67 -14.94
N GLU A 130 18.18 3.77 -15.11
CA GLU A 130 18.91 4.44 -14.03
C GLU A 130 17.96 4.95 -12.92
N ILE A 131 16.84 5.53 -13.30
CA ILE A 131 15.84 6.04 -12.35
C ILE A 131 15.13 4.90 -11.67
N LEU A 132 14.83 3.82 -12.39
CA LEU A 132 14.27 2.59 -11.83
C LEU A 132 15.18 2.01 -10.73
N GLU A 133 16.48 1.90 -10.98
CA GLU A 133 17.45 1.43 -9.98
C GLU A 133 17.41 2.29 -8.70
N LYS A 134 17.37 3.61 -8.83
CA LYS A 134 17.29 4.52 -7.67
C LYS A 134 15.97 4.38 -6.90
N TYR A 135 14.87 4.19 -7.62
CA TYR A 135 13.59 3.92 -7.00
C TYR A 135 13.61 2.60 -6.21
N ILE A 136 14.16 1.54 -6.80
CA ILE A 136 14.28 0.24 -6.14
C ILE A 136 15.23 0.30 -4.93
N ASP A 137 16.34 1.04 -5.01
CA ASP A 137 17.20 1.29 -3.84
C ASP A 137 16.41 1.91 -2.69
N PHE A 138 15.51 2.83 -3.01
CA PHE A 138 14.69 3.48 -2.00
C PHE A 138 13.57 2.56 -1.46
N VAL A 139 12.97 1.73 -2.29
CA VAL A 139 12.02 0.68 -1.83
C VAL A 139 12.71 -0.25 -0.83
N ILE A 140 13.92 -0.72 -1.15
CA ILE A 140 14.70 -1.60 -0.26
C ILE A 140 15.07 -0.87 1.05
N LYS A 141 15.50 0.38 0.96
CA LYS A 141 15.80 1.21 2.13
C LYS A 141 14.55 1.37 3.03
N THR A 142 13.38 1.54 2.41
CA THR A 142 12.10 1.59 3.12
C THR A 142 11.82 0.28 3.88
N MET A 143 12.03 -0.87 3.25
CA MET A 143 11.92 -2.17 3.91
C MET A 143 12.88 -2.31 5.10
N GLU A 144 14.12 -1.88 4.93
CA GLU A 144 15.19 -1.96 5.94
C GLU A 144 15.00 -1.02 7.12
N SER A 145 14.10 -0.05 7.01
CA SER A 145 13.80 0.89 8.10
C SER A 145 13.16 0.22 9.32
N GLY A 146 12.46 -0.91 9.11
CA GLY A 146 11.83 -1.68 10.17
C GLY A 146 10.54 -1.09 10.75
N TYR A 147 10.02 0.01 10.20
CA TYR A 147 8.80 0.65 10.69
C TYR A 147 7.50 0.03 10.14
N PHE A 148 7.56 -0.67 9.02
CA PHE A 148 6.38 -1.03 8.26
C PHE A 148 6.04 -2.52 8.35
N ALA A 149 4.76 -2.82 8.54
CA ALA A 149 4.25 -4.18 8.61
C ALA A 149 4.32 -4.90 7.25
N TYR A 150 4.17 -4.15 6.17
CA TYR A 150 4.30 -4.65 4.79
C TYR A 150 4.50 -3.50 3.80
N ILE A 151 4.87 -3.85 2.56
CA ILE A 151 5.02 -2.91 1.46
C ILE A 151 3.77 -2.95 0.59
N ALA A 152 3.07 -1.82 0.49
CA ALA A 152 1.96 -1.63 -0.42
C ALA A 152 2.44 -1.58 -1.88
N HIS A 153 1.64 -2.12 -2.80
CA HIS A 153 1.88 -2.07 -4.25
C HIS A 153 3.38 -2.06 -4.64
N PRO A 154 4.17 -3.11 -4.31
CA PRO A 154 5.62 -3.14 -4.53
C PRO A 154 6.01 -3.03 -6.00
N ASP A 155 5.09 -3.27 -6.90
CA ASP A 155 5.21 -3.21 -8.36
C ASP A 155 4.69 -1.89 -8.96
N LEU A 156 4.53 -0.85 -8.11
CA LEU A 156 4.06 0.48 -8.52
C LEU A 156 4.95 1.14 -9.60
N PHE A 157 6.24 0.76 -9.68
CA PHE A 157 7.12 1.24 -10.74
C PHE A 157 6.55 0.98 -12.15
N GLY A 158 5.72 -0.05 -12.30
CA GLY A 158 5.05 -0.41 -13.54
C GLY A 158 4.09 0.64 -14.11
N VAL A 159 3.72 1.65 -13.34
CA VAL A 159 2.94 2.80 -13.81
C VAL A 159 3.68 3.57 -14.90
N LYS A 160 4.99 3.71 -14.76
CA LYS A 160 5.84 4.48 -15.70
C LYS A 160 6.87 3.60 -16.42
N TYR A 161 7.48 2.61 -15.77
CA TYR A 161 8.33 1.63 -16.44
C TYR A 161 7.48 0.49 -16.98
N ARG A 162 7.04 0.61 -18.22
CA ARG A 162 5.98 -0.26 -18.75
C ARG A 162 6.45 -1.61 -19.25
N ASN A 163 7.66 -1.67 -19.83
CA ASN A 163 8.18 -2.91 -20.41
C ASN A 163 8.57 -3.91 -19.32
N TRP A 164 8.36 -5.19 -19.64
CA TRP A 164 8.90 -6.30 -18.89
C TRP A 164 10.15 -6.80 -19.61
N ASP A 165 11.28 -6.26 -19.27
CA ASP A 165 12.60 -6.49 -19.84
C ASP A 165 13.61 -6.83 -18.73
N GLU A 166 14.89 -6.98 -19.08
CA GLU A 166 15.93 -7.34 -18.13
C GLU A 166 16.02 -6.37 -16.94
N ALA A 167 15.80 -5.07 -17.16
CA ALA A 167 15.83 -4.08 -16.10
C ALA A 167 14.63 -4.25 -15.15
N ALA A 168 13.40 -4.47 -15.67
CA ALA A 168 12.22 -4.74 -14.86
C ALA A 168 12.36 -6.06 -14.07
N ILE A 169 12.90 -7.11 -14.69
CA ILE A 169 13.14 -8.39 -14.04
C ILE A 169 14.16 -8.23 -12.92
N LYS A 170 15.30 -7.55 -13.18
CA LYS A 170 16.34 -7.26 -12.18
C LYS A 170 15.76 -6.45 -11.01
N ALA A 171 15.01 -5.39 -11.30
CA ALA A 171 14.34 -4.56 -10.30
C ALA A 171 13.42 -5.41 -9.41
N SER A 172 12.58 -6.25 -10.04
CA SER A 172 11.65 -7.13 -9.33
C SER A 172 12.38 -8.15 -8.45
N ARG A 173 13.45 -8.78 -8.95
CA ARG A 173 14.26 -9.71 -8.16
C ARG A 173 14.84 -9.03 -6.92
N ARG A 174 15.36 -7.82 -7.05
CA ARG A 174 15.92 -7.06 -5.91
C ARG A 174 14.85 -6.79 -4.83
N ILE A 175 13.63 -6.42 -5.21
CA ILE A 175 12.50 -6.24 -4.28
C ILE A 175 12.19 -7.57 -3.57
N LEU A 176 12.05 -8.66 -4.33
CA LEU A 176 11.69 -9.99 -3.82
C LEU A 176 12.77 -10.56 -2.88
N GLU A 177 14.05 -10.43 -3.24
CA GLU A 177 15.19 -10.81 -2.40
C GLU A 177 15.23 -10.03 -1.08
N ALA A 178 14.96 -8.72 -1.12
CA ALA A 178 14.90 -7.89 0.07
C ALA A 178 13.70 -8.29 0.96
N ALA A 179 12.53 -8.51 0.37
CA ALA A 179 11.32 -8.91 1.09
C ALA A 179 11.49 -10.29 1.77
N GLU A 180 12.11 -11.27 1.06
CA GLU A 180 12.43 -12.58 1.63
C GLU A 180 13.43 -12.47 2.77
N ARG A 181 14.56 -11.77 2.56
CA ARG A 181 15.62 -11.55 3.56
C ARG A 181 15.11 -10.88 4.83
N LEU A 182 14.22 -9.90 4.69
CA LEU A 182 13.66 -9.13 5.80
C LEU A 182 12.37 -9.73 6.36
N ASN A 183 11.85 -10.79 5.72
CA ASN A 183 10.58 -11.42 6.05
C ASN A 183 9.41 -10.42 6.09
N ILE A 184 9.43 -9.41 5.20
CA ILE A 184 8.41 -8.38 5.09
C ILE A 184 7.38 -8.78 4.02
N PRO A 185 6.07 -8.79 4.30
CA PRO A 185 5.05 -9.11 3.33
C PRO A 185 4.98 -8.07 2.19
N LEU A 186 4.56 -8.52 1.01
CA LEU A 186 4.28 -7.69 -0.16
C LEU A 186 2.78 -7.72 -0.48
N GLU A 187 2.23 -6.57 -0.80
CA GLU A 187 0.80 -6.43 -1.10
C GLU A 187 0.49 -6.66 -2.58
N ILE A 188 -0.39 -7.61 -2.87
CA ILE A 188 -1.13 -7.65 -4.13
C ILE A 188 -2.24 -6.60 -4.02
N ASN A 189 -2.03 -5.46 -4.67
CA ASN A 189 -2.92 -4.32 -4.57
C ASN A 189 -3.90 -4.29 -5.74
N ILE A 190 -5.20 -4.36 -5.42
CA ILE A 190 -6.25 -4.46 -6.47
C ILE A 190 -6.78 -3.11 -6.96
N ASN A 191 -6.44 -2.00 -6.32
CA ASN A 191 -6.83 -0.69 -6.83
C ASN A 191 -6.27 -0.44 -8.24
N GLY A 192 -5.15 -1.05 -8.58
CA GLY A 192 -4.59 -0.99 -9.92
C GLY A 192 -5.52 -1.50 -11.02
N PHE A 193 -6.45 -2.41 -10.72
CA PHE A 193 -7.46 -2.85 -11.71
C PHE A 193 -8.40 -1.69 -12.11
N ASN A 194 -8.66 -0.75 -11.20
CA ASN A 194 -9.49 0.42 -11.46
C ASN A 194 -8.77 1.47 -12.32
N ARG A 195 -7.43 1.42 -12.40
CA ARG A 195 -6.62 2.35 -13.20
C ARG A 195 -6.50 1.96 -14.67
N GLY A 196 -7.06 0.80 -15.05
CA GLY A 196 -7.07 0.29 -16.42
C GLY A 196 -5.77 -0.39 -16.82
N LYS A 197 -5.63 -0.60 -18.13
CA LYS A 197 -4.50 -1.34 -18.72
C LYS A 197 -3.61 -0.47 -19.58
N THR A 198 -2.39 -0.90 -19.77
CA THR A 198 -1.37 -0.30 -20.64
C THR A 198 -0.77 -1.32 -21.57
N LYS A 199 -0.33 -0.87 -22.76
CA LYS A 199 0.47 -1.68 -23.66
C LYS A 199 1.91 -1.76 -23.20
N TYR A 200 2.53 -2.93 -23.37
CA TYR A 200 3.93 -3.19 -23.08
C TYR A 200 4.52 -4.19 -24.07
N ASN A 201 5.79 -4.57 -23.94
CA ASN A 201 6.49 -5.42 -24.91
C ASN A 201 5.92 -6.84 -25.08
N LEU A 202 5.15 -7.38 -24.10
CA LEU A 202 4.54 -8.70 -24.15
C LEU A 202 3.01 -8.65 -24.37
N GLY A 203 2.43 -7.49 -24.69
CA GLY A 203 1.00 -7.34 -24.95
C GLY A 203 0.33 -6.23 -24.18
N GLU A 204 -0.66 -6.56 -23.36
CA GLU A 204 -1.41 -5.61 -22.52
C GLU A 204 -1.47 -6.13 -21.08
N ARG A 205 -1.27 -5.23 -20.10
CA ARG A 205 -1.35 -5.53 -18.67
C ARG A 205 -1.96 -4.40 -17.88
N TYR A 206 -2.39 -4.66 -16.67
CA TYR A 206 -2.68 -3.61 -15.70
C TYR A 206 -1.40 -2.85 -15.33
N PHE A 207 -1.52 -1.61 -14.88
CA PHE A 207 -0.39 -0.85 -14.37
C PHE A 207 0.24 -1.55 -13.16
N TYR A 208 -0.60 -2.02 -12.25
CA TYR A 208 -0.37 -2.97 -11.16
C TYR A 208 -1.73 -3.65 -10.83
N PRO A 209 -1.80 -4.80 -10.19
CA PRO A 209 -0.66 -5.70 -9.98
C PRO A 209 -0.10 -6.23 -11.31
N ILE A 210 1.23 -6.29 -11.41
CA ILE A 210 1.92 -6.77 -12.61
C ILE A 210 1.99 -8.29 -12.57
N LYS A 211 1.31 -8.95 -13.50
CA LYS A 211 1.27 -10.42 -13.54
C LYS A 211 2.67 -11.04 -13.52
N ASP A 212 3.58 -10.52 -14.35
CA ASP A 212 4.94 -11.04 -14.49
C ASP A 212 5.76 -10.89 -13.19
N PHE A 213 5.56 -9.81 -12.42
CA PHE A 213 6.18 -9.63 -11.10
C PHE A 213 5.71 -10.71 -10.13
N TRP A 214 4.40 -10.95 -10.09
CA TRP A 214 3.82 -11.92 -9.17
C TRP A 214 4.10 -13.37 -9.57
N GLU A 215 4.22 -13.68 -10.87
CA GLU A 215 4.75 -14.97 -11.34
C GLU A 215 6.20 -15.16 -10.87
N LEU A 216 7.06 -14.15 -11.04
CA LEU A 216 8.45 -14.19 -10.60
C LEU A 216 8.54 -14.36 -9.08
N SER A 217 7.59 -13.83 -8.32
CA SER A 217 7.59 -13.94 -6.86
C SER A 217 7.52 -15.38 -6.34
N LYS A 218 7.09 -16.35 -7.18
CA LYS A 218 7.05 -17.78 -6.81
C LYS A 218 8.44 -18.41 -6.64
N GLU A 219 9.49 -17.77 -7.18
CA GLU A 219 10.87 -18.20 -6.98
C GLU A 219 11.41 -17.86 -5.59
N TYR A 220 10.65 -17.11 -4.77
CA TYR A 220 11.06 -16.58 -3.49
C TYR A 220 10.07 -16.98 -2.38
N ASN A 221 10.60 -17.14 -1.16
CA ASN A 221 9.77 -17.40 0.03
C ASN A 221 9.24 -16.07 0.61
N VAL A 222 8.48 -15.32 -0.21
CA VAL A 222 7.87 -14.06 0.22
C VAL A 222 6.44 -14.28 0.67
N LYS A 223 6.04 -13.60 1.74
CA LYS A 223 4.65 -13.52 2.18
C LYS A 223 3.88 -12.55 1.30
N ARG A 224 2.68 -12.94 0.89
CA ARG A 224 1.82 -12.12 0.03
C ARG A 224 0.54 -11.82 0.77
N ILE A 225 0.17 -10.55 0.87
CA ILE A 225 -1.08 -10.10 1.45
C ILE A 225 -1.93 -9.41 0.38
N LEU A 226 -3.24 -9.54 0.50
CA LEU A 226 -4.16 -8.89 -0.42
C LEU A 226 -4.62 -7.56 0.16
N GLY A 227 -4.44 -6.45 -0.59
CA GLY A 227 -4.93 -5.14 -0.26
C GLY A 227 -5.93 -4.62 -1.28
N VAL A 228 -7.06 -4.11 -0.78
CA VAL A 228 -8.07 -3.47 -1.63
C VAL A 228 -7.64 -2.07 -2.02
N ASP A 229 -6.94 -1.36 -1.13
CA ASP A 229 -6.57 0.05 -1.31
C ASP A 229 -7.81 0.86 -1.67
N ALA A 230 -8.83 0.71 -0.80
CA ALA A 230 -10.16 1.18 -1.04
C ALA A 230 -10.25 2.71 -0.90
N HIS A 231 -10.70 3.38 -1.95
CA HIS A 231 -10.94 4.83 -2.00
C HIS A 231 -12.43 5.19 -2.04
N THR A 232 -13.30 4.18 -2.10
CA THR A 232 -14.73 4.28 -1.82
C THR A 232 -15.15 3.07 -1.00
N PRO A 233 -16.19 3.15 -0.13
CA PRO A 233 -16.67 1.99 0.62
C PRO A 233 -16.98 0.79 -0.27
N GLU A 234 -17.56 1.02 -1.45
CA GLU A 234 -17.92 -0.01 -2.43
C GLU A 234 -16.70 -0.77 -2.98
N ASN A 235 -15.51 -0.18 -2.97
CA ASN A 235 -14.30 -0.88 -3.41
C ASN A 235 -14.03 -2.14 -2.58
N LEU A 236 -14.44 -2.20 -1.32
CA LEU A 236 -14.29 -3.38 -0.48
C LEU A 236 -15.00 -4.62 -1.08
N ARG A 237 -16.05 -4.44 -1.88
CA ARG A 237 -16.75 -5.52 -2.58
C ARG A 237 -15.89 -6.17 -3.67
N ASN A 238 -14.85 -5.49 -4.14
CA ASN A 238 -13.99 -5.94 -5.22
C ASN A 238 -12.83 -6.87 -4.78
N ARG A 239 -12.74 -7.21 -3.48
CA ARG A 239 -11.67 -8.08 -2.95
C ARG A 239 -11.54 -9.40 -3.73
N HIS A 240 -12.64 -9.95 -4.21
CA HIS A 240 -12.68 -11.16 -5.01
C HIS A 240 -11.79 -11.09 -6.27
N LEU A 241 -11.60 -9.91 -6.88
CA LEU A 241 -10.73 -9.75 -8.05
C LEU A 241 -9.27 -10.09 -7.73
N GLY A 242 -8.81 -9.74 -6.53
CA GLY A 242 -7.48 -10.08 -6.08
C GLY A 242 -7.33 -11.55 -5.70
N GLU A 243 -8.38 -12.15 -5.13
CA GLU A 243 -8.43 -13.59 -4.86
C GLU A 243 -8.36 -14.40 -6.16
N GLU A 244 -9.11 -13.97 -7.18
CA GLU A 244 -9.08 -14.57 -8.52
C GLU A 244 -7.71 -14.40 -9.18
N PHE A 245 -7.10 -13.20 -9.05
CA PHE A 245 -5.75 -12.94 -9.55
C PHE A 245 -4.73 -13.86 -8.89
N ALA A 246 -4.69 -13.91 -7.56
CA ALA A 246 -3.78 -14.77 -6.81
C ALA A 246 -3.99 -16.25 -7.15
N LYS A 247 -5.25 -16.71 -7.22
CA LYS A 247 -5.60 -18.07 -7.61
C LYS A 247 -5.16 -18.40 -9.03
N SER A 248 -5.31 -17.46 -9.96
CA SER A 248 -4.89 -17.68 -11.38
C SER A 248 -3.39 -17.90 -11.53
N LEU A 249 -2.60 -17.45 -10.55
CA LEU A 249 -1.15 -17.57 -10.47
C LEU A 249 -0.69 -18.63 -9.46
N GLU A 250 -1.63 -19.32 -8.80
CA GLU A 250 -1.34 -20.29 -7.73
C GLU A 250 -0.51 -19.68 -6.58
N LEU A 251 -0.80 -18.43 -6.21
CA LEU A 251 -0.13 -17.72 -5.13
C LEU A 251 -0.82 -17.99 -3.79
N GLU A 252 -0.04 -18.32 -2.78
CA GLU A 252 -0.51 -18.40 -1.41
C GLU A 252 -0.56 -16.99 -0.79
N LEU A 253 -1.68 -16.71 -0.12
CA LEU A 253 -1.90 -15.46 0.61
C LEU A 253 -1.86 -15.70 2.10
N ILE A 254 -1.29 -14.74 2.84
CA ILE A 254 -1.49 -14.67 4.28
C ILE A 254 -2.76 -13.86 4.57
N ASP A 255 -3.49 -14.27 5.62
CA ASP A 255 -4.70 -13.58 6.05
C ASP A 255 -4.42 -12.42 7.02
N ARG A 256 -3.26 -12.45 7.71
CA ARG A 256 -2.89 -11.45 8.74
C ARG A 256 -1.45 -10.98 8.60
N ILE A 257 -1.22 -9.74 8.98
CA ILE A 257 0.10 -9.09 9.15
C ILE A 257 0.66 -9.35 10.55
#